data_4f136da10fb196f4188b779714a1b229
#
_entry.id   4f136da10fb196f4188b779714a1b229
#
_cell.length_a   1.000
_cell.length_b   1.000
_cell.length_c   1.000
_cell.angle_alpha   90.00
_cell.angle_beta   90.00
_cell.angle_gamma   90.00
#
_symmetry.space_group_name_H-M   'P 1'
#
loop_
_entity.id
_entity.type
_entity.pdbx_description
1 polymer ?
#
loop_
_entity_poly.entity_id
_entity_poly.type
_entity_poly.pdbx_seq_one_letter_code
_entity_poly.pdbx_strand_id
1 'polypeptide(L)'
;NRTLTDIPQTRLWRNGCCIPGNRRIYVQVDGNFLVCEKVGNSPSIGNVFTGIDIDRVKKFYLQEYDEQSIDKCSNCWAVNLCGICDATCYCENGLDISVKNNACDYHREHAKGELMAYYQLLEEKPEVIEKIKDIPII
;
A
#
# COMPACT_ATOMS: atom_id res chain seq x y z
N ASN A 1 2.74 3.10 11.97
CA ASN A 1 3.65 2.20 12.67
C ASN A 1 3.31 0.79 12.28
N ARG A 2 4.22 0.11 11.58
CA ARG A 2 4.14 -1.33 11.35
C ARG A 2 4.92 -2.00 12.46
N THR A 3 4.26 -2.87 13.18
CA THR A 3 4.92 -3.79 14.12
C THR A 3 4.98 -5.16 13.48
N LEU A 4 6.12 -5.84 13.61
CA LEU A 4 6.19 -7.27 13.34
C LEU A 4 5.30 -7.95 14.38
N THR A 5 4.18 -8.50 13.94
CA THR A 5 3.28 -9.25 14.82
C THR A 5 3.48 -10.73 14.58
N ASP A 6 3.71 -11.50 15.62
CA ASP A 6 3.79 -12.96 15.57
C ASP A 6 2.41 -13.61 15.39
N ILE A 7 1.35 -12.80 15.34
CA ILE A 7 -0.03 -13.27 15.22
C ILE A 7 -0.49 -13.14 13.77
N PRO A 8 -0.91 -14.23 13.12
CA PRO A 8 -1.48 -14.17 11.78
C PRO A 8 -2.69 -13.24 11.75
N GLN A 9 -2.70 -12.31 10.81
CA GLN A 9 -3.84 -11.42 10.59
C GLN A 9 -4.98 -12.21 9.96
N THR A 10 -6.15 -12.16 10.57
CA THR A 10 -7.37 -12.80 10.04
C THR A 10 -8.06 -11.96 8.97
N ARG A 11 -7.63 -10.72 8.78
CA ARG A 11 -8.14 -9.78 7.77
C ARG A 11 -7.12 -9.50 6.70
N LEU A 12 -7.59 -9.47 5.45
CA LEU A 12 -6.83 -8.96 4.32
C LEU A 12 -6.79 -7.42 4.44
N TRP A 13 -5.66 -6.90 4.88
CA TRP A 13 -5.42 -5.46 4.87
C TRP A 13 -4.54 -5.09 3.69
N ARG A 14 -4.80 -3.92 3.12
CA ARG A 14 -3.84 -3.31 2.20
C ARG A 14 -2.53 -3.10 2.93
N ASN A 15 -1.54 -3.93 2.61
CA ASN A 15 -0.18 -3.71 3.06
C ASN A 15 0.52 -2.80 2.05
N GLY A 16 1.16 -1.76 2.51
CA GLY A 16 2.08 -1.00 1.70
C GLY A 16 1.62 0.37 1.25
N CYS A 17 0.36 0.63 1.07
CA CYS A 17 -0.10 1.95 0.68
C CYS A 17 -0.34 2.87 1.87
N CYS A 18 -0.03 4.15 1.67
CA CYS A 18 -0.41 5.19 2.61
C CYS A 18 -1.93 5.33 2.63
N ILE A 19 -2.54 5.45 3.80
CA ILE A 19 -3.94 5.84 3.90
C ILE A 19 -4.05 7.26 3.38
N PRO A 20 -4.86 7.52 2.33
CA PRO A 20 -5.02 8.84 1.76
C PRO A 20 -5.43 9.88 2.79
N GLY A 21 -4.76 11.03 2.76
CA GLY A 21 -5.03 12.13 3.70
C GLY A 21 -4.47 11.96 5.12
N ASN A 22 -3.94 10.79 5.48
CA ASN A 22 -3.43 10.54 6.84
C ASN A 22 -1.95 10.94 7.00
N ARG A 23 -1.10 10.60 6.03
CA ARG A 23 0.34 10.81 6.15
C ARG A 23 0.85 11.96 5.29
N ARG A 24 0.29 12.12 4.11
CA ARG A 24 0.70 13.11 3.11
C ARG A 24 -0.51 13.65 2.38
N ILE A 25 -0.40 14.90 1.97
CA ILE A 25 -1.29 15.56 1.02
C ILE A 25 -0.38 16.32 0.08
N TYR A 26 -0.57 16.16 -1.21
CA TYR A 26 0.07 16.97 -2.22
C TYR A 26 -0.94 17.98 -2.77
N VAL A 27 -0.58 19.25 -2.73
CA VAL A 27 -1.42 20.34 -3.23
C VAL A 27 -0.96 20.69 -4.63
N GLN A 28 -1.83 20.54 -5.60
CA GLN A 28 -1.57 20.94 -6.98
C GLN A 28 -1.69 22.45 -7.16
N VAL A 29 -1.18 22.95 -8.30
CA VAL A 29 -1.21 24.38 -8.61
C VAL A 29 -2.64 24.95 -8.70
N ASP A 30 -3.59 24.13 -9.09
CA ASP A 30 -5.03 24.46 -9.13
C ASP A 30 -5.73 24.35 -7.77
N GLY A 31 -4.99 24.02 -6.73
CA GLY A 31 -5.49 23.87 -5.36
C GLY A 31 -6.10 22.52 -5.03
N ASN A 32 -6.13 21.56 -5.95
CA ASN A 32 -6.61 20.23 -5.68
C ASN A 32 -5.63 19.42 -4.83
N PHE A 33 -6.18 18.54 -4.00
CA PHE A 33 -5.41 17.63 -3.14
C PHE A 33 -5.28 16.25 -3.78
N LEU A 34 -4.06 15.77 -3.91
CA LEU A 34 -3.75 14.38 -4.23
C LEU A 34 -3.17 13.65 -3.02
N VAL A 35 -3.19 12.33 -3.05
CA VAL A 35 -2.71 11.50 -1.94
C VAL A 35 -1.21 11.60 -1.70
N CYS A 36 -0.43 11.90 -2.74
CA CYS A 36 0.99 12.23 -2.64
C CYS A 36 1.51 12.81 -3.96
N GLU A 37 2.74 13.30 -3.95
CA GLU A 37 3.44 13.89 -5.11
C GLU A 37 3.73 12.89 -6.25
N LYS A 38 3.68 11.60 -5.97
CA LYS A 38 3.97 10.54 -6.96
C LYS A 38 2.76 10.10 -7.77
N VAL A 39 1.57 10.48 -7.33
CA VAL A 39 0.30 10.10 -7.97
C VAL A 39 -0.17 11.28 -8.82
N GLY A 40 0.47 11.50 -9.97
CA GLY A 40 0.24 12.69 -10.80
C GLY A 40 -1.17 12.80 -11.37
N ASN A 41 -1.78 11.69 -11.76
CA ASN A 41 -3.10 11.64 -12.39
C ASN A 41 -4.00 10.67 -11.62
N SER A 42 -4.46 11.08 -10.46
CA SER A 42 -5.40 10.28 -9.67
C SER A 42 -6.59 11.13 -9.24
N PRO A 43 -7.71 10.52 -8.82
CA PRO A 43 -8.83 11.28 -8.30
C PRO A 43 -8.42 12.17 -7.14
N SER A 44 -8.77 13.45 -7.21
CA SER A 44 -8.55 14.40 -6.12
C SER A 44 -9.27 13.94 -4.85
N ILE A 45 -8.63 14.13 -3.71
CA ILE A 45 -9.20 13.86 -2.37
C ILE A 45 -9.71 15.12 -1.67
N GLY A 46 -9.89 16.20 -2.41
CA GLY A 46 -10.36 17.49 -1.89
C GLY A 46 -9.62 18.67 -2.49
N ASN A 47 -9.78 19.84 -1.93
CA ASN A 47 -9.08 21.05 -2.38
C ASN A 47 -8.87 22.06 -1.24
N VAL A 48 -8.10 23.13 -1.53
CA VAL A 48 -7.74 24.18 -0.55
C VAL A 48 -8.94 24.93 0.05
N PHE A 49 -10.09 24.93 -0.61
CA PHE A 49 -11.28 25.67 -0.15
C PHE A 49 -12.20 24.81 0.70
N THR A 50 -12.30 23.50 0.40
CA THR A 50 -13.25 22.60 1.05
C THR A 50 -12.57 21.61 2.01
N GLY A 51 -11.25 21.53 1.98
CA GLY A 51 -10.49 20.55 2.74
C GLY A 51 -10.53 19.14 2.12
N ILE A 52 -10.28 18.12 2.94
CA ILE A 52 -10.30 16.73 2.52
C ILE A 52 -11.75 16.24 2.37
N ASP A 53 -12.05 15.67 1.23
CA ASP A 53 -13.32 15.00 0.94
C ASP A 53 -13.23 13.52 1.31
N ILE A 54 -13.76 13.18 2.48
CA ILE A 54 -13.71 11.81 3.03
C ILE A 54 -14.51 10.83 2.17
N ASP A 55 -15.56 11.25 1.52
CA ASP A 55 -16.39 10.37 0.68
C ASP A 55 -15.64 10.01 -0.62
N ARG A 56 -14.90 10.95 -1.19
CA ARG A 56 -14.00 10.68 -2.32
C ARG A 56 -12.86 9.73 -1.91
N VAL A 57 -12.27 9.93 -0.73
CA VAL A 57 -11.24 9.02 -0.20
C VAL A 57 -11.81 7.60 -0.06
N LYS A 58 -12.98 7.46 0.55
CA LYS A 58 -13.64 6.16 0.70
C LYS A 58 -13.95 5.52 -0.65
N LYS A 59 -14.57 6.26 -1.53
CA LYS A 59 -15.00 5.76 -2.84
C LYS A 59 -13.82 5.26 -3.67
N PHE A 60 -12.85 6.12 -3.95
CA PHE A 60 -11.79 5.83 -4.92
C PHE A 60 -10.65 5.00 -4.33
N TYR A 61 -10.26 5.26 -3.08
CA TYR A 61 -9.04 4.70 -2.53
C TYR A 61 -9.25 3.54 -1.56
N LEU A 62 -10.48 3.31 -1.10
CA LEU A 62 -10.82 2.19 -0.24
C LEU A 62 -11.77 1.23 -0.96
N GLN A 63 -12.99 1.65 -1.24
CA GLN A 63 -14.03 0.77 -1.79
C GLN A 63 -13.67 0.25 -3.19
N GLU A 64 -13.37 1.15 -4.12
CA GLU A 64 -13.03 0.76 -5.49
C GLU A 64 -11.80 -0.17 -5.55
N TYR A 65 -10.79 0.11 -4.72
CA TYR A 65 -9.62 -0.75 -4.63
C TYR A 65 -9.98 -2.15 -4.12
N ASP A 66 -10.77 -2.22 -3.05
CA ASP A 66 -11.15 -3.50 -2.47
C ASP A 66 -12.05 -4.30 -3.42
N GLU A 67 -13.09 -3.69 -3.95
CA GLU A 67 -14.03 -4.34 -4.88
C GLU A 67 -13.35 -4.92 -6.11
N GLN A 68 -12.41 -4.18 -6.72
CA GLN A 68 -11.72 -4.63 -7.93
C GLN A 68 -10.53 -5.57 -7.65
N SER A 69 -10.08 -5.66 -6.41
CA SER A 69 -8.86 -6.41 -6.06
C SER A 69 -9.11 -7.66 -5.26
N ILE A 70 -10.23 -7.76 -4.54
CA ILE A 70 -10.42 -8.77 -3.49
C ILE A 70 -10.31 -10.20 -4.02
N ASP A 71 -10.91 -10.50 -5.16
CA ASP A 71 -10.93 -11.85 -5.72
C ASP A 71 -9.53 -12.37 -6.03
N LYS A 72 -8.68 -11.51 -6.58
CA LYS A 72 -7.30 -11.86 -6.93
C LYS A 72 -6.38 -11.82 -5.71
N CYS A 73 -6.55 -10.84 -4.83
CA CYS A 73 -5.71 -10.65 -3.67
C CYS A 73 -5.98 -11.67 -2.56
N SER A 74 -7.23 -12.08 -2.35
CA SER A 74 -7.59 -13.08 -1.34
C SER A 74 -6.96 -14.45 -1.59
N ASN A 75 -6.68 -14.77 -2.86
CA ASN A 75 -6.03 -16.01 -3.27
C ASN A 75 -4.51 -15.86 -3.47
N CYS A 76 -3.93 -14.71 -3.14
CA CYS A 76 -2.51 -14.44 -3.34
C CYS A 76 -1.70 -14.77 -2.08
N TRP A 77 -0.72 -15.65 -2.19
CA TRP A 77 0.17 -16.00 -1.07
C TRP A 77 0.95 -14.79 -0.51
N ALA A 78 1.24 -13.80 -1.36
CA ALA A 78 2.00 -12.61 -0.98
C ALA A 78 1.13 -11.47 -0.46
N VAL A 79 -0.19 -11.65 -0.26
CA VAL A 79 -1.12 -10.55 0.06
C VAL A 79 -0.70 -9.75 1.28
N ASN A 80 -0.21 -10.40 2.32
CA ASN A 80 0.24 -9.74 3.56
C ASN A 80 1.65 -9.13 3.47
N LEU A 81 2.39 -9.45 2.41
CA LEU A 81 3.74 -8.95 2.14
C LEU A 81 3.76 -7.95 0.98
N CYS A 82 2.64 -7.82 0.28
CA CYS A 82 2.55 -6.99 -0.92
C CYS A 82 2.69 -5.52 -0.59
N GLY A 83 3.75 -4.90 -1.13
CA GLY A 83 4.07 -3.47 -0.96
C GLY A 83 3.62 -2.59 -2.12
N ILE A 84 2.63 -3.02 -2.93
CA ILE A 84 2.18 -2.24 -4.10
C ILE A 84 1.74 -0.83 -3.67
N CYS A 85 2.22 0.16 -4.41
CA CYS A 85 1.94 1.56 -4.14
C CYS A 85 0.81 2.09 -5.04
N ASP A 86 -0.07 2.91 -4.50
CA ASP A 86 -1.16 3.55 -5.25
C ASP A 86 -0.65 4.35 -6.45
N ALA A 87 0.53 4.98 -6.36
CA ALA A 87 1.14 5.73 -7.45
C ALA A 87 1.29 4.95 -8.76
N THR A 88 1.30 3.63 -8.69
CA THR A 88 1.46 2.76 -9.87
C THR A 88 0.15 2.23 -10.42
N CYS A 89 -0.97 2.50 -9.78
CA CYS A 89 -2.24 1.85 -10.08
C CYS A 89 -3.38 2.81 -10.40
N TYR A 90 -3.24 4.10 -10.12
CA TYR A 90 -4.32 5.08 -10.28
C TYR A 90 -4.13 5.95 -11.52
N CYS A 91 -5.25 6.26 -12.16
CA CYS A 91 -5.39 7.27 -13.21
C CYS A 91 -6.47 8.30 -12.79
N GLU A 92 -6.76 9.31 -13.63
CA GLU A 92 -7.75 10.35 -13.34
C GLU A 92 -9.15 9.81 -12.98
N ASN A 93 -9.51 8.67 -13.54
CA ASN A 93 -10.84 8.07 -13.38
C ASN A 93 -10.95 7.10 -12.19
N GLY A 94 -9.85 6.82 -11.50
CA GLY A 94 -9.83 5.88 -10.39
C GLY A 94 -8.73 4.82 -10.53
N LEU A 95 -8.99 3.63 -10.00
CA LEU A 95 -8.06 2.51 -10.06
C LEU A 95 -7.98 1.91 -11.47
N ASP A 96 -6.77 1.84 -12.03
CA ASP A 96 -6.50 1.02 -13.21
C ASP A 96 -6.12 -0.40 -12.78
N ILE A 97 -7.11 -1.28 -12.77
CA ILE A 97 -6.95 -2.66 -12.33
C ILE A 97 -6.00 -3.46 -13.24
N SER A 98 -5.89 -3.10 -14.51
CA SER A 98 -4.99 -3.77 -15.45
C SER A 98 -3.53 -3.45 -15.11
N VAL A 99 -3.21 -2.20 -14.88
CA VAL A 99 -1.89 -1.75 -14.44
C VAL A 99 -1.53 -2.37 -13.08
N LYS A 100 -2.46 -2.35 -12.13
CA LYS A 100 -2.27 -3.01 -10.83
C LYS A 100 -1.95 -4.50 -11.00
N ASN A 101 -2.71 -5.20 -11.82
CA ASN A 101 -2.54 -6.63 -12.02
C ASN A 101 -1.23 -6.98 -12.71
N ASN A 102 -0.76 -6.16 -13.63
CA ASN A 102 0.53 -6.34 -14.31
C ASN A 102 1.71 -6.18 -13.34
N ALA A 103 1.56 -5.36 -12.29
CA ALA A 103 2.58 -5.20 -11.26
C ALA A 103 2.66 -6.38 -10.27
N CYS A 104 1.66 -7.29 -10.24
CA CYS A 104 1.59 -8.36 -9.26
C CYS A 104 2.78 -9.33 -9.31
N ASP A 105 3.29 -9.67 -10.49
CA ASP A 105 4.42 -10.59 -10.63
C ASP A 105 5.68 -10.00 -10.03
N TYR A 106 5.95 -8.74 -10.33
CA TYR A 106 7.06 -8.02 -9.73
C TYR A 106 6.99 -8.02 -8.20
N HIS A 107 5.82 -7.70 -7.62
CA HIS A 107 5.65 -7.67 -6.17
C HIS A 107 5.73 -9.05 -5.52
N ARG A 108 5.31 -10.11 -6.20
CA ARG A 108 5.50 -11.48 -5.72
C ARG A 108 6.97 -11.90 -5.71
N GLU A 109 7.71 -11.63 -6.77
CA GLU A 109 9.15 -11.93 -6.81
C GLU A 109 9.93 -11.11 -5.78
N HIS A 110 9.57 -9.85 -5.59
CA HIS A 110 10.16 -9.02 -4.54
C HIS A 110 9.89 -9.60 -3.14
N ALA A 111 8.64 -9.94 -2.82
CA ALA A 111 8.29 -10.54 -1.55
C ALA A 111 8.99 -11.89 -1.31
N LYS A 112 9.16 -12.69 -2.37
CA LYS A 112 9.93 -13.93 -2.30
C LYS A 112 11.40 -13.66 -1.97
N GLY A 113 12.02 -12.67 -2.61
CA GLY A 113 13.39 -12.27 -2.32
C GLY A 113 13.57 -11.79 -0.88
N GLU A 114 12.63 -10.99 -0.37
CA GLU A 114 12.63 -10.55 1.03
C GLU A 114 12.52 -11.71 2.01
N LEU A 115 11.63 -12.69 1.74
CA LEU A 115 11.51 -13.89 2.56
C LEU A 115 12.78 -14.74 2.54
N MET A 116 13.39 -14.93 1.36
CA MET A 116 14.64 -15.68 1.25
C MET A 116 15.74 -15.02 2.08
N ALA A 117 15.91 -13.70 1.96
CA ALA A 117 16.90 -12.96 2.74
C ALA A 117 16.60 -13.03 4.25
N TYR A 118 15.33 -12.96 4.64
CA TYR A 118 14.91 -13.10 6.04
C TYR A 118 15.26 -14.48 6.61
N TYR A 119 14.93 -15.55 5.89
CA TYR A 119 15.24 -16.92 6.34
C TYR A 119 16.73 -17.20 6.36
N GLN A 120 17.48 -16.71 5.38
CA GLN A 120 18.94 -16.82 5.39
C GLN A 120 19.53 -16.11 6.60
N LEU A 121 19.06 -14.90 6.91
CA LEU A 121 19.52 -14.17 8.08
C LEU A 121 19.15 -14.88 9.39
N LEU A 122 17.96 -15.50 9.45
CA LEU A 122 17.50 -16.26 10.59
C LEU A 122 18.38 -17.50 10.85
N GLU A 123 18.84 -18.16 9.79
CA GLU A 123 19.70 -19.35 9.88
C GLU A 123 21.16 -19.00 10.21
N GLU A 124 21.69 -17.96 9.57
CA GLU A 124 23.11 -17.60 9.70
C GLU A 124 23.41 -16.70 10.92
N LYS A 125 22.46 -15.80 11.26
CA LYS A 125 22.64 -14.76 12.29
C LYS A 125 21.35 -14.47 13.04
N PRO A 126 20.81 -15.45 13.79
CA PRO A 126 19.52 -15.28 14.49
C PRO A 126 19.51 -14.12 15.48
N GLU A 127 20.67 -13.78 16.07
CA GLU A 127 20.79 -12.67 17.01
C GLU A 127 20.51 -11.29 16.39
N VAL A 128 20.62 -11.15 15.07
CA VAL A 128 20.28 -9.91 14.37
C VAL A 128 18.76 -9.73 14.33
N ILE A 129 18.02 -10.82 14.10
CA ILE A 129 16.56 -10.80 14.08
C ILE A 129 16.00 -10.41 15.45
N GLU A 130 16.56 -10.95 16.54
CA GLU A 130 16.16 -10.58 17.91
C GLU A 130 16.35 -9.07 18.18
N LYS A 131 17.46 -8.50 17.73
CA LYS A 131 17.74 -7.06 17.89
C LYS A 131 16.79 -6.16 17.07
N ILE A 132 16.28 -6.66 15.93
CA ILE A 132 15.38 -5.89 15.05
C ILE A 132 13.93 -5.90 15.56
N LYS A 133 13.51 -6.92 16.29
CA LYS A 133 12.14 -7.04 16.81
C LYS A 133 11.69 -5.83 17.63
N ASP A 134 12.60 -5.22 18.37
CA ASP A 134 12.31 -4.10 19.27
C ASP A 134 12.47 -2.72 18.60
N ILE A 135 12.87 -2.67 17.33
CA ILE A 135 13.03 -1.41 16.61
C ILE A 135 11.67 -0.94 16.10
N PRO A 136 11.13 0.20 16.60
CA PRO A 136 9.89 0.76 16.05
C PRO A 136 10.13 1.20 14.62
N ILE A 137 9.38 0.64 13.68
CA ILE A 137 9.39 1.06 12.28
C ILE A 137 8.56 2.35 12.18
N ILE A 138 9.23 3.48 11.99
CA ILE A 138 8.63 4.81 11.88
C ILE A 138 8.10 5.04 10.46
#